data_f1c9ef33ecf490e0800e6aafdba2f25d
#
_entry.id   f1c9ef33ecf490e0800e6aafdba2f25d
#
_cell.length_a   1.000
_cell.length_b   1.000
_cell.length_c   1.000
_cell.angle_alpha   90.00
_cell.angle_beta   90.00
_cell.angle_gamma   90.00
#
_symmetry.space_group_name_H-M   'P 1'
#
loop_
_entity.id
_entity.type
_entity.pdbx_description
1 polymer ?
#
loop_
_entity_poly.entity_id
_entity_poly.type
_entity_poly.pdbx_seq_one_letter_code
_entity_poly.pdbx_strand_id
1 'polypeptide(L)'
;MGIIKATNLEKHYPSPDHSVETFAAVNKINLSIHQKEIFGLLGPNGAGKTTTLEMLEGLTSIDKGNVFINEIDVTKQPYEVKKIIGVQLQSNEYFDRLNLSELLILFASLYATSIDPESLLAKVNLEDKIKALPNDLSGGQKQRFSIACALVNNPKILFLDEPTTGLDPQAKRNLWNLAKSLNEEGMTIVLTTHNMEEAEYLCDRIAIMDQGKIIAQDTPQQLILDYAPEPPEIPMQGNIEDVFLALTGHGLRD
;
A
#
# COMPACT_ATOMS: atom_id res chain seq x y z
N MET A 1 -5.95 -1.58 -19.69
CA MET A 1 -7.12 -2.12 -18.97
C MET A 1 -6.71 -2.24 -17.50
N GLY A 2 -7.55 -1.78 -16.55
CA GLY A 2 -7.17 -1.80 -15.13
C GLY A 2 -7.08 -3.22 -14.60
N ILE A 3 -5.98 -3.53 -13.86
CA ILE A 3 -5.82 -4.83 -13.19
C ILE A 3 -6.66 -4.89 -11.90
N ILE A 4 -6.91 -3.73 -11.26
CA ILE A 4 -7.83 -3.59 -10.13
C ILE A 4 -8.94 -2.62 -10.54
N LYS A 5 -10.19 -2.99 -10.28
CA LYS A 5 -11.35 -2.14 -10.50
C LYS A 5 -12.26 -2.22 -9.30
N ALA A 6 -12.45 -1.10 -8.62
CA ALA A 6 -13.39 -0.93 -7.53
C ALA A 6 -14.49 0.04 -7.93
N THR A 7 -15.74 -0.29 -7.61
CA THR A 7 -16.90 0.51 -8.02
C THR A 7 -17.85 0.70 -6.84
N ASN A 8 -18.13 1.95 -6.50
CA ASN A 8 -19.07 2.37 -5.44
C ASN A 8 -18.81 1.66 -4.10
N LEU A 9 -17.53 1.54 -3.69
CA LEU A 9 -17.16 0.89 -2.43
C LEU A 9 -17.67 1.67 -1.23
N GLU A 10 -18.36 0.98 -0.33
CA GLU A 10 -18.78 1.51 0.98
C GLU A 10 -18.40 0.54 2.09
N LYS A 11 -17.92 1.12 3.21
CA LYS A 11 -17.69 0.42 4.47
C LYS A 11 -18.10 1.26 5.65
N HIS A 12 -18.92 0.69 6.52
CA HIS A 12 -19.41 1.34 7.73
C HIS A 12 -18.94 0.58 8.97
N TYR A 13 -18.60 1.33 10.00
CA TYR A 13 -18.27 0.79 11.32
C TYR A 13 -19.17 1.43 12.38
N PRO A 14 -19.41 0.76 13.52
CA PRO A 14 -20.04 1.38 14.67
C PRO A 14 -19.30 2.63 15.14
N SER A 15 -20.01 3.69 15.49
CA SER A 15 -19.37 4.90 15.99
C SER A 15 -18.74 4.69 17.35
N PRO A 16 -17.45 5.08 17.56
CA PRO A 16 -16.77 4.91 18.83
C PRO A 16 -17.39 5.70 20.00
N ASP A 17 -17.99 6.85 19.68
CA ASP A 17 -18.54 7.79 20.67
C ASP A 17 -20.06 7.68 20.84
N HIS A 18 -20.70 6.73 20.13
CA HIS A 18 -22.15 6.53 20.11
C HIS A 18 -22.97 7.77 19.71
N SER A 19 -22.35 8.81 19.17
CA SER A 19 -23.03 10.04 18.71
C SER A 19 -23.92 9.79 17.49
N VAL A 20 -23.55 8.82 16.68
CA VAL A 20 -24.31 8.27 15.55
C VAL A 20 -24.22 6.74 15.59
N GLU A 21 -25.17 6.04 14.97
CA GLU A 21 -25.19 4.57 15.00
C GLU A 21 -23.98 3.97 14.27
N THR A 22 -23.61 4.54 13.12
CA THR A 22 -22.45 4.12 12.31
C THR A 22 -21.79 5.32 11.65
N PHE A 23 -20.50 5.18 11.31
CA PHE A 23 -19.79 6.11 10.43
C PHE A 23 -19.25 5.38 9.19
N ALA A 24 -19.22 6.10 8.07
CA ALA A 24 -18.69 5.57 6.81
C ALA A 24 -17.17 5.76 6.76
N ALA A 25 -16.41 4.68 7.01
CA ALA A 25 -14.95 4.68 6.84
C ALA A 25 -14.56 4.74 5.36
N VAL A 26 -15.42 4.20 4.47
CA VAL A 26 -15.28 4.29 3.01
C VAL A 26 -16.64 4.60 2.43
N ASN A 27 -16.71 5.64 1.58
CA ASN A 27 -17.98 6.21 1.10
C ASN A 27 -17.94 6.40 -0.41
N LYS A 28 -18.52 5.43 -1.14
CA LYS A 28 -18.71 5.41 -2.60
C LYS A 28 -17.42 5.61 -3.40
N ILE A 29 -16.34 4.96 -2.99
CA ILE A 29 -15.05 5.04 -3.69
C ILE A 29 -15.11 4.30 -5.02
N ASN A 30 -14.57 4.93 -6.06
CA ASN A 30 -14.32 4.34 -7.36
C ASN A 30 -12.83 4.42 -7.67
N LEU A 31 -12.21 3.27 -7.99
CA LEU A 31 -10.79 3.16 -8.30
C LEU A 31 -10.57 2.31 -9.55
N SER A 32 -9.61 2.71 -10.36
CA SER A 32 -9.09 1.90 -11.46
C SER A 32 -7.57 1.98 -11.46
N ILE A 33 -6.90 0.85 -11.17
CA ILE A 33 -5.45 0.74 -11.10
C ILE A 33 -4.98 -0.05 -12.30
N HIS A 34 -3.96 0.46 -13.01
CA HIS A 34 -3.45 -0.16 -14.22
C HIS A 34 -2.40 -1.22 -13.89
N GLN A 35 -2.19 -2.14 -14.82
CA GLN A 35 -1.12 -3.12 -14.68
C GLN A 35 0.25 -2.43 -14.73
N LYS A 36 1.16 -2.84 -13.87
CA LYS A 36 2.54 -2.34 -13.78
C LYS A 36 2.65 -0.87 -13.37
N GLU A 37 1.64 -0.30 -12.73
CA GLU A 37 1.78 1.02 -12.11
C GLU A 37 2.05 0.91 -10.61
N ILE A 38 2.68 1.91 -10.04
CA ILE A 38 2.74 2.17 -8.61
C ILE A 38 1.64 3.17 -8.30
N PHE A 39 0.60 2.72 -7.58
CA PHE A 39 -0.56 3.53 -7.23
C PHE A 39 -0.59 3.81 -5.74
N GLY A 40 -0.71 5.09 -5.35
CA GLY A 40 -0.76 5.54 -3.96
C GLY A 40 -2.16 5.95 -3.51
N LEU A 41 -2.56 5.53 -2.30
CA LEU A 41 -3.65 6.11 -1.54
C LEU A 41 -3.04 7.08 -0.52
N LEU A 42 -3.13 8.38 -0.77
CA LEU A 42 -2.58 9.44 0.07
C LEU A 42 -3.67 10.07 0.92
N GLY A 43 -3.40 10.32 2.18
CA GLY A 43 -4.34 11.03 3.06
C GLY A 43 -3.96 10.95 4.54
N PRO A 44 -4.64 11.72 5.42
CA PRO A 44 -4.38 11.70 6.84
C PRO A 44 -4.77 10.37 7.50
N ASN A 45 -4.37 10.20 8.76
CA ASN A 45 -4.85 9.09 9.57
C ASN A 45 -6.38 9.17 9.72
N GLY A 46 -7.04 8.03 9.60
CA GLY A 46 -8.51 7.96 9.62
C GLY A 46 -9.21 8.36 8.30
N ALA A 47 -8.48 8.67 7.22
CA ALA A 47 -9.08 8.97 5.91
C ALA A 47 -9.76 7.77 5.23
N GLY A 48 -9.56 6.54 5.74
CA GLY A 48 -10.11 5.31 5.17
C GLY A 48 -9.14 4.55 4.25
N LYS A 49 -7.86 4.91 4.21
CA LYS A 49 -6.82 4.29 3.35
C LYS A 49 -6.67 2.79 3.61
N THR A 50 -6.33 2.41 4.85
CA THR A 50 -6.16 0.99 5.26
C THR A 50 -7.44 0.20 5.02
N THR A 51 -8.61 0.73 5.40
CA THR A 51 -9.90 0.06 5.15
C THR A 51 -10.15 -0.15 3.65
N THR A 52 -9.81 0.83 2.81
CA THR A 52 -9.91 0.68 1.36
C THR A 52 -8.96 -0.40 0.87
N LEU A 53 -7.71 -0.40 1.32
CA LEU A 53 -6.69 -1.39 0.95
C LEU A 53 -7.16 -2.81 1.34
N GLU A 54 -7.59 -3.02 2.60
CA GLU A 54 -8.10 -4.30 3.09
C GLU A 54 -9.32 -4.81 2.30
N MET A 55 -10.21 -3.91 1.84
CA MET A 55 -11.30 -4.31 0.95
C MET A 55 -10.81 -4.75 -0.43
N LEU A 56 -9.79 -4.10 -0.98
CA LEU A 56 -9.15 -4.53 -2.23
C LEU A 56 -8.50 -5.90 -2.06
N GLU A 57 -7.84 -6.15 -0.95
CA GLU A 57 -7.17 -7.42 -0.60
C GLU A 57 -8.14 -8.56 -0.28
N GLY A 58 -9.41 -8.24 -0.01
CA GLY A 58 -10.41 -9.20 0.47
C GLY A 58 -10.19 -9.64 1.92
N LEU A 59 -9.53 -8.81 2.73
CA LEU A 59 -9.34 -9.02 4.17
C LEU A 59 -10.52 -8.48 4.98
N THR A 60 -11.13 -7.39 4.50
CA THR A 60 -12.33 -6.79 5.12
C THR A 60 -13.53 -6.90 4.20
N SER A 61 -14.70 -7.20 4.78
CA SER A 61 -15.96 -7.33 4.03
C SER A 61 -16.41 -5.99 3.43
N ILE A 62 -16.93 -6.03 2.22
CA ILE A 62 -17.51 -4.89 1.51
C ILE A 62 -18.98 -4.80 1.86
N ASP A 63 -19.46 -3.63 2.34
CA ASP A 63 -20.88 -3.42 2.64
C ASP A 63 -21.69 -3.13 1.38
N LYS A 64 -21.14 -2.30 0.46
CA LYS A 64 -21.69 -2.06 -0.87
C LYS A 64 -20.59 -1.85 -1.91
N GLY A 65 -20.94 -2.10 -3.17
CA GLY A 65 -20.00 -2.00 -4.29
C GLY A 65 -19.35 -3.32 -4.63
N ASN A 66 -18.36 -3.27 -5.52
CA ASN A 66 -17.65 -4.46 -6.01
C ASN A 66 -16.17 -4.17 -6.20
N VAL A 67 -15.35 -5.18 -6.02
CA VAL A 67 -13.93 -5.17 -6.38
C VAL A 67 -13.62 -6.34 -7.29
N PHE A 68 -12.94 -6.04 -8.39
CA PHE A 68 -12.36 -7.05 -9.29
C PHE A 68 -10.85 -6.87 -9.35
N ILE A 69 -10.12 -7.96 -9.19
CA ILE A 69 -8.67 -8.03 -9.38
C ILE A 69 -8.38 -9.03 -10.48
N ASN A 70 -7.77 -8.58 -11.57
CA ASN A 70 -7.50 -9.42 -12.74
C ASN A 70 -8.76 -10.18 -13.19
N GLU A 71 -9.90 -9.47 -13.26
CA GLU A 71 -11.24 -9.98 -13.60
C GLU A 71 -11.85 -10.95 -12.56
N ILE A 72 -11.17 -11.24 -11.45
CA ILE A 72 -11.65 -12.08 -10.37
C ILE A 72 -12.42 -11.22 -9.36
N ASP A 73 -13.66 -11.58 -9.07
CA ASP A 73 -14.47 -10.93 -8.02
C ASP A 73 -13.93 -11.29 -6.63
N VAL A 74 -13.43 -10.27 -5.92
CA VAL A 74 -12.76 -10.42 -4.62
C VAL A 74 -13.68 -11.08 -3.58
N THR A 75 -14.97 -10.75 -3.61
CA THR A 75 -15.95 -11.28 -2.64
C THR A 75 -16.33 -12.72 -2.93
N LYS A 76 -16.45 -13.08 -4.22
CA LYS A 76 -16.89 -14.42 -4.62
C LYS A 76 -15.78 -15.44 -4.70
N GLN A 77 -14.55 -14.99 -5.01
CA GLN A 77 -13.41 -15.86 -5.27
C GLN A 77 -12.15 -15.40 -4.48
N PRO A 78 -12.25 -15.22 -3.15
CA PRO A 78 -11.15 -14.67 -2.35
C PRO A 78 -9.88 -15.52 -2.38
N TYR A 79 -10.02 -16.84 -2.52
CA TYR A 79 -8.86 -17.75 -2.62
C TYR A 79 -8.08 -17.56 -3.92
N GLU A 80 -8.77 -17.31 -5.04
CA GLU A 80 -8.09 -17.07 -6.32
C GLU A 80 -7.37 -15.73 -6.32
N VAL A 81 -7.96 -14.71 -5.67
CA VAL A 81 -7.31 -13.41 -5.46
C VAL A 81 -6.03 -13.56 -4.64
N LYS A 82 -6.07 -14.29 -3.52
CA LYS A 82 -4.90 -14.50 -2.64
C LYS A 82 -3.72 -15.17 -3.34
N LYS A 83 -3.94 -15.94 -4.40
CA LYS A 83 -2.86 -16.54 -5.19
C LYS A 83 -2.06 -15.54 -6.02
N ILE A 84 -2.65 -14.39 -6.35
CA ILE A 84 -2.06 -13.40 -7.27
C ILE A 84 -1.71 -12.07 -6.61
N ILE A 85 -1.99 -11.94 -5.31
CA ILE A 85 -1.60 -10.78 -4.51
C ILE A 85 -0.56 -11.13 -3.46
N GLY A 86 0.30 -10.19 -3.14
CA GLY A 86 1.14 -10.18 -1.95
C GLY A 86 0.71 -9.02 -1.05
N VAL A 87 0.67 -9.23 0.25
CA VAL A 87 0.23 -8.22 1.21
C VAL A 87 1.29 -8.04 2.28
N GLN A 88 1.78 -6.82 2.42
CA GLN A 88 2.61 -6.40 3.53
C GLN A 88 1.73 -5.59 4.50
N LEU A 89 1.52 -6.13 5.68
CA LEU A 89 0.72 -5.50 6.74
C LEU A 89 1.55 -4.46 7.50
N GLN A 90 0.88 -3.49 8.11
CA GLN A 90 1.50 -2.43 8.91
C GLN A 90 2.30 -2.98 10.09
N SER A 91 1.84 -4.05 10.72
CA SER A 91 2.55 -4.76 11.79
C SER A 91 2.63 -6.25 11.49
N ASN A 92 3.80 -6.82 11.71
CA ASN A 92 4.03 -8.26 11.52
C ASN A 92 4.66 -8.84 12.78
N GLU A 93 4.06 -9.92 13.26
CA GLU A 93 4.64 -10.78 14.27
C GLU A 93 5.13 -12.07 13.62
N TYR A 94 6.34 -12.47 13.94
CA TYR A 94 6.97 -13.67 13.42
C TYR A 94 7.23 -14.69 14.52
N PHE A 95 7.41 -15.94 14.14
CA PHE A 95 7.83 -16.97 15.10
C PHE A 95 9.27 -16.71 15.56
N ASP A 96 9.46 -16.44 16.85
CA ASP A 96 10.73 -16.00 17.43
C ASP A 96 11.89 -16.97 17.28
N ARG A 97 11.61 -18.26 17.01
CA ARG A 97 12.61 -19.32 16.96
C ARG A 97 12.93 -19.79 15.53
N LEU A 98 12.31 -19.21 14.52
CA LEU A 98 12.57 -19.51 13.13
C LEU A 98 13.43 -18.40 12.53
N ASN A 99 14.48 -18.80 11.78
CA ASN A 99 15.29 -17.85 11.02
C ASN A 99 14.55 -17.39 9.75
N LEU A 100 15.08 -16.39 9.05
CA LEU A 100 14.41 -15.80 7.89
C LEU A 100 14.13 -16.82 6.78
N SER A 101 15.10 -17.73 6.51
CA SER A 101 14.92 -18.80 5.52
C SER A 101 13.79 -19.75 5.89
N GLU A 102 13.74 -20.20 7.15
CA GLU A 102 12.70 -21.11 7.64
C GLU A 102 11.31 -20.46 7.60
N LEU A 103 11.22 -19.16 7.93
CA LEU A 103 9.97 -18.40 7.83
C LEU A 103 9.49 -18.29 6.39
N LEU A 104 10.36 -17.98 5.45
CA LEU A 104 9.99 -17.91 4.03
C LEU A 104 9.50 -19.27 3.50
N ILE A 105 10.17 -20.37 3.86
CA ILE A 105 9.73 -21.74 3.51
C ILE A 105 8.35 -22.05 4.12
N LEU A 106 8.15 -21.68 5.39
CA LEU A 106 6.87 -21.83 6.07
C LEU A 106 5.75 -21.09 5.33
N PHE A 107 5.96 -19.78 5.02
CA PHE A 107 4.96 -18.99 4.29
C PHE A 107 4.71 -19.54 2.89
N ALA A 108 5.74 -19.93 2.16
CA ALA A 108 5.58 -20.54 0.84
C ALA A 108 4.75 -21.83 0.89
N SER A 109 4.89 -22.64 1.95
CA SER A 109 4.13 -23.86 2.14
C SER A 109 2.61 -23.63 2.26
N LEU A 110 2.19 -22.46 2.80
CA LEU A 110 0.77 -22.07 2.89
C LEU A 110 0.14 -21.84 1.51
N TYR A 111 0.95 -21.50 0.52
CA TYR A 111 0.53 -21.35 -0.88
C TYR A 111 0.78 -22.60 -1.72
N ALA A 112 1.23 -23.69 -1.11
CA ALA A 112 1.63 -24.93 -1.80
C ALA A 112 2.66 -24.66 -2.92
N THR A 113 3.57 -23.70 -2.70
CA THR A 113 4.65 -23.32 -3.62
C THR A 113 6.01 -23.64 -3.03
N SER A 114 7.01 -23.78 -3.90
CA SER A 114 8.41 -23.93 -3.54
C SER A 114 9.19 -22.70 -3.95
N ILE A 115 10.04 -22.20 -3.07
CA ILE A 115 10.87 -21.04 -3.30
C ILE A 115 12.35 -21.34 -3.02
N ASP A 116 13.23 -20.52 -3.55
CA ASP A 116 14.61 -20.39 -3.08
C ASP A 116 14.69 -19.20 -2.12
N PRO A 117 14.84 -19.44 -0.78
CA PRO A 117 14.90 -18.37 0.20
C PRO A 117 16.08 -17.41 -0.01
N GLU A 118 17.22 -17.90 -0.51
CA GLU A 118 18.41 -17.10 -0.73
C GLU A 118 18.16 -16.09 -1.86
N SER A 119 17.61 -16.54 -2.98
CA SER A 119 17.20 -15.66 -4.08
C SER A 119 16.15 -14.63 -3.66
N LEU A 120 15.17 -15.03 -2.84
CA LEU A 120 14.13 -14.12 -2.39
C LEU A 120 14.65 -13.08 -1.39
N LEU A 121 15.56 -13.47 -0.48
CA LEU A 121 16.24 -12.53 0.43
C LEU A 121 17.16 -11.57 -0.33
N ALA A 122 17.84 -12.03 -1.38
CA ALA A 122 18.65 -11.16 -2.23
C ALA A 122 17.81 -10.09 -2.92
N LYS A 123 16.60 -10.40 -3.38
CA LYS A 123 15.67 -9.41 -3.95
C LYS A 123 15.35 -8.24 -3.01
N VAL A 124 15.36 -8.48 -1.71
CA VAL A 124 15.08 -7.45 -0.69
C VAL A 124 16.35 -6.96 0.03
N ASN A 125 17.54 -7.27 -0.50
CA ASN A 125 18.85 -6.92 0.07
C ASN A 125 19.02 -7.41 1.53
N LEU A 126 18.75 -8.70 1.77
CA LEU A 126 18.88 -9.41 3.04
C LEU A 126 19.61 -10.76 2.89
N GLU A 127 20.37 -10.98 1.83
CA GLU A 127 21.09 -12.21 1.53
C GLU A 127 22.08 -12.59 2.64
N ASP A 128 22.67 -11.61 3.30
CA ASP A 128 23.60 -11.79 4.44
C ASP A 128 22.89 -12.19 5.75
N LYS A 129 21.56 -12.15 5.78
CA LYS A 129 20.71 -12.39 6.96
C LYS A 129 19.95 -13.71 6.94
N ILE A 130 20.23 -14.60 6.02
CA ILE A 130 19.48 -15.85 5.81
C ILE A 130 19.26 -16.69 7.08
N LYS A 131 20.24 -16.69 8.01
CA LYS A 131 20.19 -17.39 9.30
C LYS A 131 19.83 -16.50 10.49
N ALA A 132 19.59 -15.20 10.28
CA ALA A 132 19.20 -14.28 11.34
C ALA A 132 17.78 -14.57 11.84
N LEU A 133 17.49 -14.24 13.08
CA LEU A 133 16.14 -14.23 13.63
C LEU A 133 15.47 -12.88 13.34
N PRO A 134 14.12 -12.81 13.24
CA PRO A 134 13.43 -11.55 12.99
C PRO A 134 13.74 -10.46 14.03
N ASN A 135 13.99 -10.85 15.27
CA ASN A 135 14.30 -9.91 16.36
C ASN A 135 15.69 -9.28 16.23
N ASP A 136 16.59 -9.89 15.46
CA ASP A 136 17.95 -9.37 15.19
C ASP A 136 17.97 -8.30 14.09
N LEU A 137 16.83 -8.06 13.41
CA LEU A 137 16.73 -7.12 12.31
C LEU A 137 16.46 -5.69 12.80
N SER A 138 17.07 -4.71 12.14
CA SER A 138 16.68 -3.30 12.28
C SER A 138 15.25 -3.05 11.72
N GLY A 139 14.63 -1.92 12.05
CA GLY A 139 13.29 -1.58 11.54
C GLY A 139 13.18 -1.65 10.02
N GLY A 140 14.14 -1.06 9.30
CA GLY A 140 14.17 -1.12 7.84
C GLY A 140 14.43 -2.53 7.28
N GLN A 141 15.20 -3.36 7.97
CA GLN A 141 15.40 -4.76 7.61
C GLN A 141 14.11 -5.58 7.84
N LYS A 142 13.41 -5.37 8.96
CA LYS A 142 12.11 -6.00 9.24
C LYS A 142 11.09 -5.67 8.15
N GLN A 143 11.08 -4.40 7.71
CA GLN A 143 10.15 -3.96 6.66
C GLN A 143 10.47 -4.63 5.31
N ARG A 144 11.76 -4.73 4.92
CA ARG A 144 12.15 -5.44 3.71
C ARG A 144 11.88 -6.95 3.81
N PHE A 145 12.07 -7.55 4.98
CA PHE A 145 11.70 -8.95 5.20
C PHE A 145 10.19 -9.19 5.09
N SER A 146 9.37 -8.28 5.59
CA SER A 146 7.91 -8.32 5.42
C SER A 146 7.50 -8.32 3.94
N ILE A 147 8.20 -7.53 3.11
CA ILE A 147 8.00 -7.57 1.65
C ILE A 147 8.43 -8.93 1.10
N ALA A 148 9.57 -9.50 1.53
CA ALA A 148 9.98 -10.85 1.08
C ALA A 148 8.89 -11.89 1.40
N CYS A 149 8.29 -11.83 2.59
CA CYS A 149 7.16 -12.71 2.94
C CYS A 149 5.95 -12.53 2.01
N ALA A 150 5.67 -11.29 1.60
CA ALA A 150 4.59 -10.99 0.67
C ALA A 150 4.88 -11.45 -0.78
N LEU A 151 6.13 -11.75 -1.11
CA LEU A 151 6.57 -12.19 -2.45
C LEU A 151 6.64 -13.71 -2.61
N VAL A 152 6.41 -14.51 -1.56
CA VAL A 152 6.61 -15.97 -1.57
C VAL A 152 5.77 -16.72 -2.62
N ASN A 153 4.59 -16.19 -2.97
CA ASN A 153 3.69 -16.76 -3.97
C ASN A 153 3.88 -16.17 -5.38
N ASN A 154 4.96 -15.39 -5.59
CA ASN A 154 5.23 -14.68 -6.85
C ASN A 154 4.02 -13.86 -7.35
N PRO A 155 3.55 -12.88 -6.57
CA PRO A 155 2.30 -12.16 -6.85
C PRO A 155 2.42 -11.26 -8.08
N LYS A 156 1.28 -10.97 -8.72
CA LYS A 156 1.17 -9.94 -9.77
C LYS A 156 0.99 -8.53 -9.20
N ILE A 157 0.46 -8.45 -7.99
CA ILE A 157 0.13 -7.20 -7.31
C ILE A 157 0.67 -7.29 -5.88
N LEU A 158 1.38 -6.26 -5.47
CA LEU A 158 1.89 -6.10 -4.10
C LEU A 158 1.17 -4.94 -3.42
N PHE A 159 0.53 -5.22 -2.29
CA PHE A 159 -0.07 -4.23 -1.42
C PHE A 159 0.87 -3.89 -0.26
N LEU A 160 1.05 -2.59 0.01
CA LEU A 160 1.94 -2.07 1.04
C LEU A 160 1.16 -1.07 1.92
N ASP A 161 0.89 -1.42 3.16
CA ASP A 161 0.20 -0.49 4.09
C ASP A 161 1.22 0.31 4.89
N GLU A 162 1.32 1.62 4.59
CA GLU A 162 2.23 2.58 5.21
C GLU A 162 3.69 2.07 5.36
N PRO A 163 4.34 1.63 4.26
CA PRO A 163 5.56 0.82 4.31
C PRO A 163 6.76 1.53 4.91
N THR A 164 6.78 2.87 4.95
CA THR A 164 7.92 3.64 5.44
C THR A 164 7.70 4.31 6.80
N THR A 165 6.55 4.06 7.44
CA THR A 165 6.23 4.65 8.75
C THR A 165 7.25 4.22 9.80
N GLY A 166 7.79 5.19 10.54
CA GLY A 166 8.78 4.95 11.60
C GLY A 166 10.21 4.64 11.13
N LEU A 167 10.47 4.69 9.82
CA LEU A 167 11.81 4.47 9.28
C LEU A 167 12.64 5.76 9.22
N ASP A 168 13.95 5.63 9.40
CA ASP A 168 14.90 6.71 9.14
C ASP A 168 14.98 7.04 7.63
N PRO A 169 15.50 8.23 7.23
CA PRO A 169 15.53 8.65 5.84
C PRO A 169 16.27 7.70 4.89
N GLN A 170 17.33 7.04 5.37
CA GLN A 170 18.09 6.08 4.55
C GLN A 170 17.30 4.80 4.33
N ALA A 171 16.64 4.29 5.37
CA ALA A 171 15.78 3.10 5.28
C ALA A 171 14.58 3.35 4.37
N LYS A 172 13.96 4.56 4.41
CA LYS A 172 12.90 4.97 3.48
C LYS A 172 13.37 4.90 2.03
N ARG A 173 14.50 5.53 1.71
CA ARG A 173 15.04 5.52 0.33
C ARG A 173 15.36 4.10 -0.16
N ASN A 174 15.90 3.25 0.70
CA ASN A 174 16.18 1.86 0.35
C ASN A 174 14.88 1.11 0.03
N LEU A 175 13.79 1.37 0.77
CA LEU A 175 12.50 0.75 0.53
C LEU A 175 11.85 1.26 -0.77
N TRP A 176 11.96 2.57 -1.05
CA TRP A 176 11.47 3.14 -2.31
C TRP A 176 12.19 2.56 -3.53
N ASN A 177 13.53 2.41 -3.43
CA ASN A 177 14.31 1.78 -4.50
C ASN A 177 13.89 0.32 -4.70
N LEU A 178 13.64 -0.42 -3.62
CA LEU A 178 13.12 -1.79 -3.70
C LEU A 178 11.76 -1.83 -4.39
N ALA A 179 10.81 -0.96 -4.02
CA ALA A 179 9.51 -0.91 -4.66
C ALA A 179 9.62 -0.59 -6.17
N LYS A 180 10.47 0.38 -6.55
CA LYS A 180 10.73 0.69 -7.97
C LYS A 180 11.32 -0.51 -8.71
N SER A 181 12.30 -1.19 -8.16
CA SER A 181 12.90 -2.39 -8.77
C SER A 181 11.86 -3.49 -8.99
N LEU A 182 11.00 -3.76 -8.01
CA LEU A 182 9.92 -4.75 -8.16
C LEU A 182 8.90 -4.33 -9.25
N ASN A 183 8.60 -3.05 -9.35
CA ASN A 183 7.73 -2.53 -10.39
C ASN A 183 8.36 -2.63 -11.78
N GLU A 184 9.64 -2.33 -11.93
CA GLU A 184 10.41 -2.50 -13.17
C GLU A 184 10.45 -3.97 -13.64
N GLU A 185 10.42 -4.93 -12.70
CA GLU A 185 10.23 -6.36 -13.00
C GLU A 185 8.80 -6.70 -13.46
N GLY A 186 7.89 -5.71 -13.47
CA GLY A 186 6.54 -5.84 -14.00
C GLY A 186 5.44 -6.04 -12.95
N MET A 187 5.75 -5.87 -11.67
CA MET A 187 4.80 -5.94 -10.57
C MET A 187 3.94 -4.68 -10.50
N THR A 188 2.66 -4.82 -10.25
CA THR A 188 1.79 -3.69 -9.88
C THR A 188 1.90 -3.47 -8.37
N ILE A 189 2.07 -2.23 -7.92
CA ILE A 189 2.18 -1.91 -6.50
C ILE A 189 1.06 -0.97 -6.11
N VAL A 190 0.38 -1.27 -5.01
CA VAL A 190 -0.63 -0.40 -4.41
C VAL A 190 -0.17 -0.10 -2.99
N LEU A 191 0.00 1.16 -2.66
CA LEU A 191 0.45 1.54 -1.33
C LEU A 191 -0.47 2.58 -0.68
N THR A 192 -0.52 2.56 0.64
CA THR A 192 -1.08 3.65 1.42
C THR A 192 0.05 4.47 2.01
N THR A 193 -0.14 5.76 2.11
CA THR A 193 0.81 6.64 2.78
C THR A 193 0.14 7.93 3.28
N HIS A 194 0.74 8.54 4.28
CA HIS A 194 0.47 9.92 4.69
C HIS A 194 1.68 10.83 4.37
N ASN A 195 2.73 10.28 3.75
CA ASN A 195 3.96 10.99 3.40
C ASN A 195 3.88 11.47 1.94
N MET A 196 3.80 12.81 1.75
CA MET A 196 3.71 13.44 0.43
C MET A 196 4.96 13.16 -0.42
N GLU A 197 6.16 13.22 0.17
CA GLU A 197 7.41 12.93 -0.53
C GLU A 197 7.42 11.50 -1.09
N GLU A 198 6.90 10.53 -0.33
CA GLU A 198 6.76 9.15 -0.79
C GLU A 198 5.80 9.04 -1.98
N ALA A 199 4.62 9.67 -1.86
CA ALA A 199 3.63 9.64 -2.92
C ALA A 199 4.15 10.30 -4.21
N GLU A 200 4.81 11.45 -4.10
CA GLU A 200 5.36 12.20 -5.24
C GLU A 200 6.55 11.47 -5.88
N TYR A 201 7.45 10.87 -5.07
CA TYR A 201 8.65 10.20 -5.58
C TYR A 201 8.36 8.83 -6.20
N LEU A 202 7.41 8.10 -5.61
CA LEU A 202 7.25 6.67 -5.89
C LEU A 202 6.08 6.38 -6.83
N CYS A 203 4.96 7.12 -6.71
CA CYS A 203 3.73 6.75 -7.39
C CYS A 203 3.62 7.34 -8.80
N ASP A 204 3.16 6.52 -9.74
CA ASP A 204 2.77 6.98 -11.08
C ASP A 204 1.46 7.76 -11.01
N ARG A 205 0.51 7.30 -10.19
CA ARG A 205 -0.75 7.97 -9.90
C ARG A 205 -1.09 7.84 -8.41
N ILE A 206 -1.78 8.85 -7.90
CA ILE A 206 -2.26 8.88 -6.52
C ILE A 206 -3.74 9.21 -6.46
N ALA A 207 -4.43 8.65 -5.49
CA ALA A 207 -5.75 9.10 -5.06
C ALA A 207 -5.61 9.77 -3.69
N ILE A 208 -6.00 11.03 -3.60
CA ILE A 208 -6.04 11.77 -2.35
C ILE A 208 -7.36 11.44 -1.66
N MET A 209 -7.24 10.93 -0.44
CA MET A 209 -8.39 10.52 0.37
C MET A 209 -8.55 11.40 1.59
N ASP A 210 -9.80 11.83 1.86
CA ASP A 210 -10.19 12.43 3.12
C ASP A 210 -11.63 12.01 3.48
N GLN A 211 -11.88 11.77 4.77
CA GLN A 211 -13.20 11.40 5.32
C GLN A 211 -13.92 10.28 4.52
N GLY A 212 -13.18 9.24 4.17
CA GLY A 212 -13.70 8.07 3.46
C GLY A 212 -13.99 8.29 1.97
N LYS A 213 -13.56 9.40 1.37
CA LYS A 213 -13.78 9.73 -0.04
C LYS A 213 -12.48 9.97 -0.78
N ILE A 214 -12.47 9.70 -2.07
CA ILE A 214 -11.43 10.21 -2.98
C ILE A 214 -11.85 11.61 -3.39
N ILE A 215 -10.99 12.60 -3.11
CA ILE A 215 -11.23 14.01 -3.43
C ILE A 215 -10.50 14.46 -4.70
N ALA A 216 -9.40 13.79 -5.05
CA ALA A 216 -8.72 13.96 -6.32
C ALA A 216 -7.94 12.69 -6.69
N GLN A 217 -7.72 12.44 -7.97
CA GLN A 217 -6.95 11.30 -8.45
C GLN A 217 -6.33 11.60 -9.79
N ASP A 218 -5.00 11.63 -9.85
CA ASP A 218 -4.22 11.76 -11.10
C ASP A 218 -2.74 11.45 -10.84
N THR A 219 -1.86 11.75 -11.81
CA THR A 219 -0.40 11.77 -11.59
C THR A 219 -0.05 12.88 -10.59
N PRO A 220 1.02 12.73 -9.79
CA PRO A 220 1.45 13.80 -8.87
C PRO A 220 1.64 15.14 -9.58
N GLN A 221 2.24 15.14 -10.77
CA GLN A 221 2.48 16.37 -11.55
C GLN A 221 1.19 17.05 -11.98
N GLN A 222 0.17 16.27 -12.42
CA GLN A 222 -1.12 16.84 -12.84
C GLN A 222 -1.87 17.44 -11.64
N LEU A 223 -1.84 16.76 -10.49
CA LEU A 223 -2.46 17.28 -9.26
C LEU A 223 -1.79 18.58 -8.79
N ILE A 224 -0.46 18.66 -8.90
CA ILE A 224 0.27 19.91 -8.60
C ILE A 224 -0.18 21.03 -9.55
N LEU A 225 -0.28 20.77 -10.84
CA LEU A 225 -0.71 21.77 -11.83
C LEU A 225 -2.16 22.25 -11.59
N ASP A 226 -3.05 21.34 -11.19
CA ASP A 226 -4.47 21.65 -11.07
C ASP A 226 -4.83 22.36 -9.76
N TYR A 227 -4.10 22.06 -8.68
CA TYR A 227 -4.51 22.45 -7.32
C TYR A 227 -3.47 23.23 -6.52
N ALA A 228 -2.17 23.20 -6.88
CA ALA A 228 -1.20 24.00 -6.17
C ALA A 228 -1.42 25.49 -6.47
N PRO A 229 -1.32 26.37 -5.46
CA PRO A 229 -1.42 27.81 -5.68
C PRO A 229 -0.32 28.27 -6.65
N GLU A 230 -0.62 29.28 -7.50
CA GLU A 230 0.42 29.90 -8.33
C GLU A 230 1.59 30.32 -7.44
N PRO A 231 2.84 29.96 -7.80
CA PRO A 231 3.98 30.33 -6.98
C PRO A 231 4.06 31.86 -6.86
N PRO A 232 4.32 32.41 -5.68
CA PRO A 232 4.73 33.82 -5.58
C PRO A 232 5.94 34.01 -6.47
N GLU A 233 6.17 35.23 -7.02
CA GLU A 233 7.17 35.61 -8.06
C GLU A 233 8.62 35.04 -7.89
N ILE A 234 8.86 34.22 -6.90
CA ILE A 234 10.05 33.39 -6.70
C ILE A 234 9.67 31.97 -7.15
N PRO A 235 10.41 31.30 -8.07
CA PRO A 235 10.04 30.01 -8.62
C PRO A 235 10.18 28.89 -7.57
N MET A 236 9.20 28.75 -6.72
CA MET A 236 9.00 27.52 -5.95
C MET A 236 8.08 26.63 -6.75
N GLN A 237 8.58 25.48 -7.19
CA GLN A 237 7.71 24.45 -7.76
C GLN A 237 6.73 24.01 -6.66
N GLY A 238 5.43 24.05 -6.93
CA GLY A 238 4.42 23.48 -6.05
C GLY A 238 4.69 22.00 -5.81
N ASN A 239 4.29 21.49 -4.66
CA ASN A 239 4.48 20.09 -4.29
C ASN A 239 3.14 19.44 -3.92
N ILE A 240 3.14 18.15 -3.62
CA ILE A 240 1.89 17.42 -3.32
C ILE A 240 1.28 17.84 -1.96
N GLU A 241 2.06 18.40 -1.06
CA GLU A 241 1.56 18.99 0.18
C GLU A 241 0.67 20.21 -0.09
N ASP A 242 1.06 21.07 -1.05
CA ASP A 242 0.25 22.22 -1.49
C ASP A 242 -1.09 21.76 -2.06
N VAL A 243 -1.09 20.68 -2.84
CA VAL A 243 -2.32 20.05 -3.36
C VAL A 243 -3.21 19.57 -2.22
N PHE A 244 -2.63 18.88 -1.25
CA PHE A 244 -3.38 18.34 -0.12
C PHE A 244 -4.03 19.47 0.70
N LEU A 245 -3.28 20.54 1.02
CA LEU A 245 -3.77 21.71 1.72
C LEU A 245 -4.89 22.43 0.94
N ALA A 246 -4.75 22.56 -0.38
CA ALA A 246 -5.76 23.20 -1.23
C ALA A 246 -7.08 22.41 -1.26
N LEU A 247 -7.02 21.09 -1.24
CA LEU A 247 -8.19 20.21 -1.33
C LEU A 247 -8.88 20.01 0.02
N THR A 248 -8.14 19.93 1.12
CA THR A 248 -8.68 19.60 2.45
C THR A 248 -8.87 20.80 3.36
N GLY A 249 -8.21 21.92 3.07
CA GLY A 249 -8.20 23.12 3.90
C GLY A 249 -7.42 22.98 5.22
N HIS A 250 -6.71 21.90 5.44
CA HIS A 250 -5.90 21.62 6.65
C HIS A 250 -4.75 20.67 6.32
N GLY A 251 -3.64 20.74 7.08
CA GLY A 251 -2.54 19.79 7.01
C GLY A 251 -2.96 18.36 7.43
N LEU A 252 -2.06 17.39 7.22
CA LEU A 252 -2.28 16.05 7.74
C LEU A 252 -2.50 16.10 9.25
N ARG A 253 -3.57 15.48 9.72
CA ARG A 253 -3.85 15.35 11.17
C ARG A 253 -2.97 14.24 11.73
N ASP A 254 -2.31 14.51 12.84
CA ASP A 254 -1.54 13.54 13.62
C ASP A 254 -2.44 12.45 14.23
#